data_e55c5970dbae2a41a28bdb4b35dee074
#
_entry.id   e55c5970dbae2a41a28bdb4b35dee074
#
_cell.length_a   1.000
_cell.length_b   1.000
_cell.length_c   1.000
_cell.angle_alpha   90.00
_cell.angle_beta   90.00
_cell.angle_gamma   90.00
#
_symmetry.space_group_name_H-M   'P 1'
#
loop_
_entity.id
_entity.type
_entity.pdbx_description
1 polymer ?
#
loop_
_entity_poly.entity_id
_entity_poly.type
_entity_poly.pdbx_seq_one_letter_code
_entity_poly.pdbx_strand_id
1 'polypeptide(L)'
;MKQKFKVFISGQKYFGQENLSLCLAKGYEVVGVCCPLDDKYIGRLAKLHNIPILPAGMLTYDTMPSGVDLGITVHSFDYIGKRTRYKTRLGWIGYHPSLLPGHRGRSAIEWAIRMRDIVTGGTVYWLNAGIDRGDILCQDWCWIPPKLYAKSPKEATKELWQKELLPMGIRLIDKALTEVSVGILTKTPQRKDVDTFEPSTEVKDIYKPDLLMLPQKQ
;
A
#
# COMPACT_ATOMS: atom_id res chain seq x y z
N MET A 1 -12.90 -4.87 29.09
CA MET A 1 -11.77 -5.17 28.18
C MET A 1 -11.68 -4.06 27.13
N LYS A 2 -10.49 -3.49 26.89
CA LYS A 2 -10.30 -2.47 25.84
C LYS A 2 -10.55 -3.13 24.49
N GLN A 3 -11.43 -2.56 23.65
CA GLN A 3 -11.70 -3.07 22.31
C GLN A 3 -10.40 -3.06 21.50
N LYS A 4 -10.06 -4.20 20.87
CA LYS A 4 -8.86 -4.30 20.02
C LYS A 4 -9.04 -3.45 18.75
N PHE A 5 -7.96 -2.81 18.31
CA PHE A 5 -7.93 -2.08 17.05
C PHE A 5 -8.03 -3.07 15.88
N LYS A 6 -9.04 -2.90 15.02
CA LYS A 6 -9.37 -3.84 13.94
C LYS A 6 -8.83 -3.36 12.61
N VAL A 7 -8.03 -4.21 11.97
CA VAL A 7 -7.42 -3.91 10.67
C VAL A 7 -7.83 -4.92 9.59
N PHE A 8 -7.93 -4.45 8.36
CA PHE A 8 -8.08 -5.28 7.16
C PHE A 8 -6.91 -4.99 6.22
N ILE A 9 -6.27 -6.02 5.66
CA ILE A 9 -5.07 -5.86 4.83
C ILE A 9 -5.35 -6.32 3.41
N SER A 10 -5.19 -5.43 2.43
CA SER A 10 -5.09 -5.80 1.01
C SER A 10 -3.63 -5.79 0.61
N GLY A 11 -3.08 -6.97 0.24
CA GLY A 11 -1.66 -7.05 -0.07
C GLY A 11 -1.22 -8.42 -0.54
N GLN A 12 0.05 -8.55 -0.93
CA GLN A 12 0.60 -9.80 -1.40
C GLN A 12 2.10 -9.89 -1.17
N LYS A 13 2.65 -11.09 -1.39
CA LYS A 13 4.07 -11.41 -1.32
C LYS A 13 4.68 -11.12 0.06
N TYR A 14 6.00 -11.03 0.09
CA TYR A 14 6.76 -10.83 1.33
C TYR A 14 6.40 -9.54 2.05
N PHE A 15 6.21 -8.41 1.32
CA PHE A 15 5.82 -7.15 1.96
C PHE A 15 4.45 -7.22 2.63
N GLY A 16 3.50 -7.94 2.02
CA GLY A 16 2.20 -8.23 2.64
C GLY A 16 2.34 -9.07 3.90
N GLN A 17 3.17 -10.13 3.87
CA GLN A 17 3.44 -10.99 5.01
C GLN A 17 4.03 -10.21 6.19
N GLU A 18 5.06 -9.39 5.96
CA GLU A 18 5.71 -8.62 7.03
C GLU A 18 4.73 -7.65 7.71
N ASN A 19 3.86 -7.00 6.93
CA ASN A 19 2.85 -6.12 7.50
C ASN A 19 1.75 -6.86 8.26
N LEU A 20 1.37 -8.08 7.84
CA LEU A 20 0.49 -8.94 8.62
C LEU A 20 1.17 -9.34 9.94
N SER A 21 2.42 -9.81 9.89
CA SER A 21 3.21 -10.14 11.09
C SER A 21 3.31 -8.97 12.06
N LEU A 22 3.54 -7.76 11.54
CA LEU A 22 3.59 -6.53 12.32
C LEU A 22 2.26 -6.27 13.05
N CYS A 23 1.13 -6.38 12.36
CA CYS A 23 -0.20 -6.18 12.96
C CYS A 23 -0.45 -7.19 14.08
N LEU A 24 -0.10 -8.46 13.86
CA LEU A 24 -0.24 -9.52 14.87
C LEU A 24 0.67 -9.27 16.10
N ALA A 25 1.93 -8.89 15.86
CA ALA A 25 2.88 -8.59 16.95
C ALA A 25 2.43 -7.40 17.81
N LYS A 26 1.76 -6.41 17.22
CA LYS A 26 1.15 -5.29 17.95
C LYS A 26 -0.15 -5.65 18.68
N GLY A 27 -0.65 -6.87 18.53
CA GLY A 27 -1.89 -7.33 19.14
C GLY A 27 -3.16 -6.76 18.51
N TYR A 28 -3.08 -6.23 17.28
CA TYR A 28 -4.26 -5.80 16.53
C TYR A 28 -5.08 -7.00 16.08
N GLU A 29 -6.38 -6.81 15.96
CA GLU A 29 -7.29 -7.82 15.41
C GLU A 29 -7.29 -7.68 13.88
N VAL A 30 -6.63 -8.61 13.18
CA VAL A 30 -6.69 -8.67 11.72
C VAL A 30 -7.96 -9.43 11.31
N VAL A 31 -8.98 -8.70 10.87
CA VAL A 31 -10.30 -9.27 10.57
C VAL A 31 -10.40 -9.94 9.21
N GLY A 32 -9.38 -9.77 8.37
CA GLY A 32 -9.26 -10.41 7.06
C GLY A 32 -8.12 -9.86 6.25
N VAL A 33 -7.73 -10.62 5.23
CA VAL A 33 -6.77 -10.20 4.21
C VAL A 33 -7.37 -10.38 2.83
N CYS A 34 -6.99 -9.51 1.89
CA CYS A 34 -7.27 -9.67 0.46
C CYS A 34 -5.96 -9.90 -0.27
N CYS A 35 -5.80 -11.09 -0.87
CA CYS A 35 -4.60 -11.46 -1.58
C CYS A 35 -4.88 -12.52 -2.66
N PRO A 36 -3.96 -12.78 -3.62
CA PRO A 36 -4.06 -13.95 -4.50
C PRO A 36 -4.17 -15.25 -3.70
N LEU A 37 -5.02 -16.17 -4.13
CA LEU A 37 -5.29 -17.43 -3.39
C LEU A 37 -4.07 -18.34 -3.31
N ASP A 38 -3.15 -18.23 -4.26
CA ASP A 38 -1.89 -18.97 -4.34
C ASP A 38 -0.70 -18.22 -3.68
N ASP A 39 -0.97 -17.09 -3.00
CA ASP A 39 0.08 -16.32 -2.34
C ASP A 39 0.76 -17.14 -1.24
N LYS A 40 2.08 -17.34 -1.43
CA LYS A 40 2.92 -18.18 -0.56
C LYS A 40 3.43 -17.45 0.69
N TYR A 41 3.12 -16.19 0.85
CA TYR A 41 3.59 -15.31 1.92
C TYR A 41 2.42 -14.90 2.82
N ILE A 42 1.74 -13.78 2.53
CA ILE A 42 0.63 -13.30 3.36
C ILE A 42 -0.53 -14.30 3.42
N GLY A 43 -0.88 -14.92 2.29
CA GLY A 43 -1.94 -15.93 2.23
C GLY A 43 -1.63 -17.15 3.09
N ARG A 44 -0.38 -17.62 3.06
CA ARG A 44 0.07 -18.72 3.94
C ARG A 44 0.02 -18.33 5.42
N LEU A 45 0.49 -17.13 5.77
CA LEU A 45 0.48 -16.65 7.15
C LEU A 45 -0.94 -16.45 7.66
N ALA A 46 -1.83 -15.91 6.84
CA ALA A 46 -3.25 -15.74 7.18
C ALA A 46 -3.92 -17.09 7.50
N LYS A 47 -3.66 -18.12 6.68
CA LYS A 47 -4.17 -19.49 6.95
C LYS A 47 -3.65 -20.04 8.28
N LEU A 48 -2.36 -19.85 8.59
CA LEU A 48 -1.75 -20.30 9.85
C LEU A 48 -2.43 -19.68 11.09
N HIS A 49 -2.88 -18.42 10.95
CA HIS A 49 -3.56 -17.70 12.04
C HIS A 49 -5.09 -17.73 11.94
N ASN A 50 -5.68 -18.57 11.08
CA ASN A 50 -7.12 -18.67 10.85
C ASN A 50 -7.77 -17.33 10.48
N ILE A 51 -7.05 -16.45 9.77
CA ILE A 51 -7.57 -15.16 9.30
C ILE A 51 -8.29 -15.39 7.97
N PRO A 52 -9.54 -14.88 7.82
CA PRO A 52 -10.28 -14.97 6.57
C PRO A 52 -9.53 -14.37 5.38
N ILE A 53 -9.54 -15.08 4.24
CA ILE A 53 -8.91 -14.63 3.00
C ILE A 53 -9.98 -14.31 1.97
N LEU A 54 -9.97 -13.08 1.48
CA LEU A 54 -10.72 -12.65 0.32
C LEU A 54 -9.80 -12.72 -0.91
N PRO A 55 -10.21 -13.37 -2.00
CA PRO A 55 -9.40 -13.40 -3.21
C PRO A 55 -9.11 -11.99 -3.77
N ALA A 56 -7.91 -11.78 -4.30
CA ALA A 56 -7.58 -10.56 -5.02
C ALA A 56 -8.58 -10.32 -6.16
N GLY A 57 -9.01 -9.08 -6.35
CA GLY A 57 -10.07 -8.71 -7.30
C GLY A 57 -11.49 -8.80 -6.74
N MET A 58 -11.68 -9.33 -5.54
CA MET A 58 -13.00 -9.50 -4.92
C MET A 58 -13.29 -8.50 -3.80
N LEU A 59 -12.39 -7.55 -3.55
CA LEU A 59 -12.55 -6.55 -2.48
C LEU A 59 -13.50 -5.44 -2.92
N THR A 60 -14.70 -5.47 -2.36
CA THR A 60 -15.77 -4.49 -2.56
C THR A 60 -16.39 -4.09 -1.24
N TYR A 61 -17.29 -3.12 -1.27
CA TYR A 61 -18.09 -2.77 -0.08
C TYR A 61 -18.82 -3.98 0.50
N ASP A 62 -19.39 -4.83 -0.36
CA ASP A 62 -20.25 -5.94 0.09
C ASP A 62 -19.44 -7.11 0.66
N THR A 63 -18.26 -7.38 0.10
CA THR A 63 -17.39 -8.49 0.51
C THR A 63 -16.48 -8.14 1.69
N MET A 64 -16.19 -6.85 1.91
CA MET A 64 -15.38 -6.42 3.03
C MET A 64 -16.12 -6.59 4.37
N PRO A 65 -15.49 -7.13 5.43
CA PRO A 65 -16.12 -7.22 6.75
C PRO A 65 -16.51 -5.85 7.32
N SER A 66 -17.53 -5.84 8.19
CA SER A 66 -17.95 -4.64 8.92
C SER A 66 -17.14 -4.44 10.19
N GLY A 67 -17.15 -3.22 10.75
CA GLY A 67 -16.52 -2.92 12.03
C GLY A 67 -15.00 -2.82 11.96
N VAL A 68 -14.42 -2.61 10.78
CA VAL A 68 -12.99 -2.38 10.57
C VAL A 68 -12.63 -0.94 10.95
N ASP A 69 -11.59 -0.76 11.75
CA ASP A 69 -11.09 0.56 12.09
C ASP A 69 -10.26 1.14 10.95
N LEU A 70 -9.31 0.38 10.39
CA LEU A 70 -8.37 0.84 9.38
C LEU A 70 -8.16 -0.22 8.31
N GLY A 71 -8.19 0.19 7.04
CA GLY A 71 -7.70 -0.61 5.92
C GLY A 71 -6.25 -0.28 5.60
N ILE A 72 -5.49 -1.29 5.16
CA ILE A 72 -4.07 -1.14 4.80
C ILE A 72 -3.85 -1.73 3.41
N THR A 73 -3.20 -0.99 2.51
CA THR A 73 -2.76 -1.53 1.21
C THR A 73 -1.25 -1.62 1.16
N VAL A 74 -0.74 -2.82 0.90
CA VAL A 74 0.69 -3.13 0.86
C VAL A 74 0.99 -4.05 -0.31
N HIS A 75 1.56 -3.51 -1.39
CA HIS A 75 1.79 -4.24 -2.63
C HIS A 75 0.50 -4.87 -3.17
N SER A 76 -0.61 -4.12 -3.11
CA SER A 76 -1.90 -4.54 -3.65
C SER A 76 -2.12 -3.98 -5.04
N PHE A 77 -2.85 -4.74 -5.87
CA PHE A 77 -3.33 -4.29 -7.17
C PHE A 77 -4.85 -4.08 -7.19
N ASP A 78 -5.52 -4.29 -6.05
CA ASP A 78 -6.94 -3.99 -5.92
C ASP A 78 -7.17 -2.48 -5.87
N TYR A 79 -8.13 -2.01 -6.66
CA TYR A 79 -8.63 -0.65 -6.54
C TYR A 79 -9.63 -0.57 -5.38
N ILE A 80 -9.29 0.21 -4.37
CA ILE A 80 -10.17 0.41 -3.22
C ILE A 80 -11.14 1.56 -3.51
N GLY A 81 -12.36 1.23 -3.92
CA GLY A 81 -13.37 2.19 -4.30
C GLY A 81 -13.89 3.05 -3.14
N LYS A 82 -14.63 4.12 -3.48
CA LYS A 82 -15.13 5.08 -2.48
C LYS A 82 -15.96 4.39 -1.39
N ARG A 83 -16.93 3.54 -1.77
CA ARG A 83 -17.80 2.84 -0.81
C ARG A 83 -17.00 1.96 0.15
N THR A 84 -16.02 1.22 -0.37
CA THR A 84 -15.15 0.32 0.41
C THR A 84 -14.26 1.13 1.36
N ARG A 85 -13.68 2.26 0.91
CA ARG A 85 -12.90 3.15 1.78
C ARG A 85 -13.71 3.70 2.96
N TYR A 86 -14.97 4.08 2.73
CA TYR A 86 -15.84 4.63 3.77
C TYR A 86 -16.50 3.57 4.66
N LYS A 87 -16.30 2.27 4.38
CA LYS A 87 -16.77 1.20 5.28
C LYS A 87 -15.90 1.06 6.52
N THR A 88 -14.67 1.53 6.48
CA THR A 88 -13.77 1.58 7.64
C THR A 88 -14.00 2.86 8.46
N ARG A 89 -13.77 2.79 9.75
CA ARG A 89 -13.98 3.94 10.66
C ARG A 89 -13.01 5.10 10.38
N LEU A 90 -11.75 4.80 10.08
CA LEU A 90 -10.68 5.79 9.90
C LEU A 90 -10.26 5.99 8.44
N GLY A 91 -10.67 5.08 7.55
CA GLY A 91 -10.24 5.09 6.15
C GLY A 91 -9.17 4.05 5.87
N TRP A 92 -8.39 4.29 4.82
CA TRP A 92 -7.34 3.39 4.34
C TRP A 92 -6.03 4.11 4.18
N ILE A 93 -4.94 3.43 4.55
CA ILE A 93 -3.58 3.87 4.28
C ILE A 93 -2.91 2.93 3.27
N GLY A 94 -1.96 3.46 2.53
CA GLY A 94 -1.13 2.68 1.61
C GLY A 94 0.32 3.11 1.67
N TYR A 95 1.22 2.20 1.29
CA TYR A 95 2.62 2.52 1.09
C TYR A 95 2.93 2.65 -0.40
N HIS A 96 3.54 3.76 -0.78
CA HIS A 96 4.03 4.02 -2.12
C HIS A 96 5.56 4.21 -2.09
N PRO A 97 6.34 3.50 -2.94
CA PRO A 97 7.80 3.54 -2.90
C PRO A 97 8.37 4.72 -3.70
N SER A 98 7.93 5.93 -3.37
CA SER A 98 8.50 7.20 -3.80
C SER A 98 8.26 8.29 -2.76
N LEU A 99 8.90 9.43 -2.94
CA LEU A 99 8.61 10.66 -2.20
C LEU A 99 7.43 11.38 -2.88
N LEU A 100 6.19 11.01 -2.49
CA LEU A 100 5.01 11.67 -3.03
C LEU A 100 5.06 13.21 -2.76
N PRO A 101 4.66 14.03 -3.73
CA PRO A 101 3.87 13.74 -4.93
C PRO A 101 4.67 13.33 -6.18
N GLY A 102 5.97 13.11 -6.07
CA GLY A 102 6.80 12.64 -7.18
C GLY A 102 6.59 11.15 -7.46
N HIS A 103 6.69 10.74 -8.72
CA HIS A 103 6.61 9.37 -9.20
C HIS A 103 5.37 8.61 -8.71
N ARG A 104 4.18 9.22 -8.85
CA ARG A 104 2.92 8.50 -8.64
C ARG A 104 2.74 7.43 -9.72
N GLY A 105 2.07 6.34 -9.37
CA GLY A 105 1.80 5.23 -10.28
C GLY A 105 2.66 4.01 -10.02
N ARG A 106 2.50 2.98 -10.86
CA ARG A 106 2.93 1.62 -10.54
C ARG A 106 4.42 1.34 -10.63
N SER A 107 5.16 2.12 -11.38
CA SER A 107 6.58 1.88 -11.68
C SER A 107 7.51 2.93 -11.09
N ALA A 108 7.12 3.53 -9.96
CA ALA A 108 7.83 4.64 -9.33
C ALA A 108 9.33 4.41 -9.17
N ILE A 109 9.74 3.24 -8.65
CA ILE A 109 11.14 2.90 -8.43
C ILE A 109 11.92 2.84 -9.76
N GLU A 110 11.31 2.23 -10.78
CA GLU A 110 11.96 2.11 -12.10
C GLU A 110 12.13 3.49 -12.76
N TRP A 111 11.13 4.37 -12.60
CA TRP A 111 11.22 5.73 -13.13
C TRP A 111 12.27 6.56 -12.41
N ALA A 112 12.38 6.47 -11.09
CA ALA A 112 13.47 7.11 -10.35
C ALA A 112 14.87 6.67 -10.86
N ILE A 113 15.02 5.37 -11.17
CA ILE A 113 16.27 4.86 -11.79
C ILE A 113 16.47 5.40 -13.21
N ARG A 114 15.43 5.38 -14.05
CA ARG A 114 15.50 5.84 -15.45
C ARG A 114 15.79 7.34 -15.55
N MET A 115 15.21 8.13 -14.66
CA MET A 115 15.43 9.59 -14.59
C MET A 115 16.73 9.96 -13.89
N ARG A 116 17.45 8.97 -13.33
CA ARG A 116 18.70 9.15 -12.58
C ARG A 116 18.51 10.08 -11.38
N ASP A 117 17.40 9.92 -10.68
CA ASP A 117 17.19 10.65 -9.44
C ASP A 117 18.26 10.30 -8.42
N ILE A 118 18.77 11.30 -7.74
CA ILE A 118 19.80 11.12 -6.71
C ILE A 118 19.20 10.57 -5.42
N VAL A 119 17.95 10.95 -5.16
CA VAL A 119 17.18 10.61 -3.95
C VAL A 119 15.85 9.98 -4.33
N THR A 120 15.43 9.01 -3.56
CA THR A 120 14.08 8.47 -3.58
C THR A 120 13.61 8.21 -2.15
N GLY A 121 12.49 7.55 -1.97
CA GLY A 121 12.02 7.22 -0.62
C GLY A 121 10.73 6.44 -0.63
N GLY A 122 10.03 6.50 0.49
CA GLY A 122 8.74 5.86 0.69
C GLY A 122 7.75 6.78 1.37
N THR A 123 6.51 6.63 1.02
CA THR A 123 5.40 7.42 1.58
C THR A 123 4.30 6.51 2.07
N VAL A 124 3.86 6.68 3.31
CA VAL A 124 2.56 6.20 3.77
C VAL A 124 1.56 7.34 3.63
N TYR A 125 0.46 7.08 2.97
CA TYR A 125 -0.54 8.10 2.64
C TYR A 125 -1.97 7.55 2.80
N TRP A 126 -2.93 8.45 3.00
CA TRP A 126 -4.35 8.12 3.05
C TRP A 126 -4.89 7.90 1.65
N LEU A 127 -5.61 6.79 1.43
CA LEU A 127 -6.22 6.54 0.13
C LEU A 127 -7.39 7.51 -0.13
N ASN A 128 -7.41 8.07 -1.32
CA ASN A 128 -8.51 8.88 -1.83
C ASN A 128 -8.99 8.39 -3.22
N ALA A 129 -9.69 9.22 -3.98
CA ALA A 129 -10.17 8.86 -5.30
C ALA A 129 -9.09 8.87 -6.39
N GLY A 130 -7.97 9.56 -6.15
CA GLY A 130 -6.87 9.65 -7.10
C GLY A 130 -5.81 8.55 -6.88
N ILE A 131 -5.06 8.25 -7.94
CA ILE A 131 -3.93 7.32 -7.84
C ILE A 131 -2.80 8.02 -7.09
N ASP A 132 -2.44 7.50 -5.92
CA ASP A 132 -1.37 7.98 -5.03
C ASP A 132 -1.45 9.49 -4.70
N ARG A 133 -2.69 10.02 -4.59
CA ARG A 133 -2.97 11.46 -4.39
C ARG A 133 -3.51 11.84 -3.01
N GLY A 134 -3.64 10.90 -2.13
CA GLY A 134 -4.14 11.19 -0.79
C GLY A 134 -3.13 11.88 0.10
N ASP A 135 -3.60 12.43 1.21
CA ASP A 135 -2.77 13.15 2.15
C ASP A 135 -1.66 12.26 2.71
N ILE A 136 -0.47 12.81 2.84
CA ILE A 136 0.70 12.12 3.38
C ILE A 136 0.54 11.99 4.89
N LEU A 137 0.75 10.77 5.40
CA LEU A 137 0.83 10.49 6.83
C LEU A 137 2.27 10.58 7.32
N CYS A 138 3.19 9.88 6.66
CA CYS A 138 4.62 9.98 6.92
C CYS A 138 5.44 9.59 5.69
N GLN A 139 6.68 10.08 5.64
CA GLN A 139 7.65 9.80 4.58
C GLN A 139 9.03 9.59 5.19
N ASP A 140 9.86 8.86 4.46
CA ASP A 140 11.30 8.76 4.68
C ASP A 140 12.01 8.66 3.34
N TRP A 141 13.31 8.93 3.30
CA TRP A 141 14.07 9.02 2.07
C TRP A 141 15.39 8.24 2.15
N CYS A 142 15.95 7.93 0.98
CA CYS A 142 17.27 7.33 0.85
C CYS A 142 17.98 7.83 -0.40
N TRP A 143 19.31 7.76 -0.40
CA TRP A 143 20.11 7.94 -1.61
C TRP A 143 19.92 6.75 -2.55
N ILE A 144 19.88 7.01 -3.86
CA ILE A 144 19.99 5.95 -4.87
C ILE A 144 21.48 5.71 -5.11
N PRO A 145 22.01 4.53 -4.75
CA PRO A 145 23.43 4.24 -4.94
C PRO A 145 23.84 4.36 -6.41
N PRO A 146 24.89 5.15 -6.75
CA PRO A 146 25.30 5.38 -8.15
C PRO A 146 25.56 4.11 -8.96
N LYS A 147 26.02 3.03 -8.32
CA LYS A 147 26.22 1.72 -8.94
C LYS A 147 24.94 1.12 -9.57
N LEU A 148 23.76 1.54 -9.12
CA LEU A 148 22.50 1.05 -9.65
C LEU A 148 22.24 1.55 -11.08
N TYR A 149 22.76 2.72 -11.43
CA TYR A 149 22.61 3.28 -12.78
C TYR A 149 23.45 2.55 -13.86
N ALA A 150 24.40 1.70 -13.44
CA ALA A 150 25.15 0.83 -14.35
C ALA A 150 24.45 -0.51 -14.62
N LYS A 151 23.34 -0.79 -13.91
CA LYS A 151 22.54 -2.01 -14.05
C LYS A 151 21.38 -1.79 -15.01
N SER A 152 20.77 -2.89 -15.46
CA SER A 152 19.47 -2.78 -16.13
C SER A 152 18.43 -2.16 -15.18
N PRO A 153 17.46 -1.38 -15.69
CA PRO A 153 16.42 -0.76 -14.83
C PRO A 153 15.71 -1.79 -13.93
N LYS A 154 15.43 -2.97 -14.45
CA LYS A 154 14.77 -4.05 -13.71
C LYS A 154 15.61 -4.57 -12.54
N GLU A 155 16.91 -4.79 -12.74
CA GLU A 155 17.83 -5.25 -11.68
C GLU A 155 18.03 -4.17 -10.63
N ALA A 156 18.24 -2.92 -11.05
CA ALA A 156 18.37 -1.77 -10.17
C ALA A 156 17.12 -1.58 -9.31
N THR A 157 15.92 -1.63 -9.92
CA THR A 157 14.63 -1.55 -9.22
C THR A 157 14.49 -2.64 -8.17
N LYS A 158 14.82 -3.89 -8.52
CA LYS A 158 14.75 -5.01 -7.57
C LYS A 158 15.71 -4.82 -6.40
N GLU A 159 16.95 -4.40 -6.66
CA GLU A 159 17.94 -4.20 -5.61
C GLU A 159 17.57 -3.04 -4.69
N LEU A 160 17.15 -1.88 -5.26
CA LEU A 160 16.71 -0.72 -4.48
C LEU A 160 15.48 -1.04 -3.63
N TRP A 161 14.51 -1.77 -4.20
CA TRP A 161 13.37 -2.25 -3.45
C TRP A 161 13.78 -3.10 -2.26
N GLN A 162 14.59 -4.15 -2.51
CA GLN A 162 14.92 -5.12 -1.48
C GLN A 162 15.79 -4.55 -0.36
N LYS A 163 16.73 -3.66 -0.70
CA LYS A 163 17.72 -3.17 0.27
C LYS A 163 17.28 -1.94 1.04
N GLU A 164 16.51 -1.07 0.41
CA GLU A 164 16.15 0.24 0.98
C GLU A 164 14.64 0.40 1.17
N LEU A 165 13.85 0.30 0.10
CA LEU A 165 12.45 0.74 0.14
C LEU A 165 11.52 -0.25 0.83
N LEU A 166 11.79 -1.55 0.79
CA LEU A 166 11.00 -2.55 1.50
C LEU A 166 11.20 -2.45 3.03
N PRO A 167 12.43 -2.42 3.57
CA PRO A 167 12.62 -2.19 5.01
C PRO A 167 12.07 -0.83 5.47
N MET A 168 12.23 0.22 4.67
CA MET A 168 11.67 1.54 4.92
C MET A 168 10.14 1.48 5.00
N GLY A 169 9.49 0.80 4.05
CA GLY A 169 8.05 0.65 4.02
C GLY A 169 7.50 -0.05 5.26
N ILE A 170 8.18 -1.10 5.75
CA ILE A 170 7.79 -1.77 6.99
C ILE A 170 7.87 -0.80 8.17
N ARG A 171 8.97 -0.04 8.31
CA ARG A 171 9.13 0.95 9.39
C ARG A 171 8.08 2.07 9.32
N LEU A 172 7.79 2.56 8.11
CA LEU A 172 6.80 3.62 7.92
C LEU A 172 5.37 3.15 8.23
N ILE A 173 5.01 1.93 7.81
CA ILE A 173 3.70 1.33 8.17
C ILE A 173 3.63 1.09 9.68
N ASP A 174 4.71 0.64 10.32
CA ASP A 174 4.76 0.48 11.78
C ASP A 174 4.49 1.80 12.51
N LYS A 175 5.19 2.87 12.09
CA LYS A 175 4.98 4.23 12.62
C LYS A 175 3.53 4.67 12.41
N ALA A 176 3.02 4.55 11.18
CA ALA A 176 1.67 4.95 10.83
C ALA A 176 0.62 4.22 11.67
N LEU A 177 0.74 2.90 11.81
CA LEU A 177 -0.16 2.09 12.61
C LEU A 177 -0.13 2.48 14.10
N THR A 178 1.05 2.73 14.64
CA THR A 178 1.22 3.17 16.03
C THR A 178 0.50 4.50 16.27
N GLU A 179 0.73 5.49 15.40
CA GLU A 179 0.11 6.82 15.51
C GLU A 179 -1.41 6.75 15.33
N VAL A 180 -1.87 6.11 14.26
CA VAL A 180 -3.31 6.03 13.94
C VAL A 180 -4.09 5.25 15.01
N SER A 181 -3.53 4.19 15.58
CA SER A 181 -4.22 3.40 16.61
C SER A 181 -4.46 4.16 17.91
N VAL A 182 -3.68 5.20 18.18
CA VAL A 182 -3.86 6.08 19.34
C VAL A 182 -4.54 7.42 19.00
N GLY A 183 -5.03 7.54 17.76
CA GLY A 183 -5.82 8.70 17.32
C GLY A 183 -5.01 9.85 16.71
N ILE A 184 -3.71 9.67 16.47
CA ILE A 184 -2.88 10.65 15.76
C ILE A 184 -3.08 10.44 14.24
N LEU A 185 -3.86 11.34 13.62
CA LEU A 185 -4.26 11.25 12.21
C LEU A 185 -3.57 12.36 11.41
N THR A 186 -2.26 12.27 11.24
CA THR A 186 -1.52 13.22 10.41
C THR A 186 -2.02 13.18 8.95
N LYS A 187 -2.29 14.37 8.40
CA LYS A 187 -2.76 14.57 7.02
C LYS A 187 -2.08 15.80 6.42
N THR A 188 -1.01 15.56 5.68
CA THR A 188 -0.31 16.62 4.95
C THR A 188 -0.72 16.57 3.48
N PRO A 189 -1.45 17.57 2.96
CA PRO A 189 -1.86 17.59 1.55
C PRO A 189 -0.65 17.55 0.62
N GLN A 190 -0.77 16.76 -0.46
CA GLN A 190 0.26 16.73 -1.48
C GLN A 190 0.25 18.03 -2.30
N ARG A 191 1.43 18.56 -2.59
CA ARG A 191 1.62 19.72 -3.47
C ARG A 191 1.30 19.34 -4.91
N LYS A 192 0.37 20.08 -5.53
CA LYS A 192 -0.09 19.82 -6.91
C LYS A 192 0.83 20.40 -7.98
N ASP A 193 1.62 21.39 -7.61
CA ASP A 193 2.53 22.11 -8.52
C ASP A 193 3.81 21.35 -8.85
N VAL A 194 4.11 20.31 -8.09
CA VAL A 194 5.30 19.43 -8.26
C VAL A 194 4.93 17.95 -8.38
N ASP A 195 3.62 17.65 -8.59
CA ASP A 195 3.21 16.27 -8.73
C ASP A 195 3.60 15.69 -10.09
N THR A 196 4.10 14.47 -10.11
CA THR A 196 4.37 13.73 -11.34
C THR A 196 3.62 12.41 -11.37
N PHE A 197 3.34 11.94 -12.56
CA PHE A 197 2.69 10.66 -12.79
C PHE A 197 3.29 10.03 -14.05
N GLU A 198 3.92 8.88 -13.87
CA GLU A 198 4.55 8.18 -14.96
C GLU A 198 3.78 6.88 -15.32
N PRO A 199 3.78 6.50 -16.60
CA PRO A 199 3.10 5.30 -17.05
C PRO A 199 3.73 4.03 -16.47
N SER A 200 2.94 2.97 -16.38
CA SER A 200 3.47 1.66 -16.03
C SER A 200 4.45 1.15 -17.08
N THR A 201 5.62 0.70 -16.65
CA THR A 201 6.62 0.05 -17.51
C THR A 201 6.27 -1.42 -17.80
N GLU A 202 5.31 -1.97 -17.08
CA GLU A 202 4.79 -3.32 -17.29
C GLU A 202 3.28 -3.28 -17.51
N VAL A 203 2.80 -4.04 -18.50
CA VAL A 203 1.36 -4.27 -18.70
C VAL A 203 0.93 -5.34 -17.68
N LYS A 204 0.08 -4.96 -16.74
CA LYS A 204 -0.53 -5.87 -15.77
C LYS A 204 -2.02 -5.54 -15.63
N ASP A 205 -2.83 -6.57 -15.47
CA ASP A 205 -4.24 -6.38 -15.16
C ASP A 205 -4.39 -5.69 -13.79
N ILE A 206 -5.26 -4.70 -13.76
CA ILE A 206 -5.64 -4.02 -12.52
C ILE A 206 -7.05 -4.48 -12.19
N TYR A 207 -7.20 -5.12 -11.04
CA TYR A 207 -8.52 -5.46 -10.52
C TYR A 207 -9.23 -4.19 -10.03
N LYS A 208 -10.34 -3.85 -10.68
CA LYS A 208 -11.14 -2.65 -10.38
C LYS A 208 -12.61 -3.00 -10.17
N PRO A 209 -12.93 -3.89 -9.23
CA PRO A 209 -14.31 -4.36 -9.07
C PRO A 209 -15.29 -3.22 -8.79
N ASP A 210 -14.89 -2.23 -7.99
CA ASP A 210 -15.73 -1.06 -7.69
C ASP A 210 -15.93 -0.11 -8.88
N LEU A 211 -15.03 -0.10 -9.86
CA LEU A 211 -15.19 0.71 -11.08
C LEU A 211 -16.10 0.05 -12.12
N LEU A 212 -16.14 -1.28 -12.14
CA LEU A 212 -17.05 -2.03 -13.01
C LEU A 212 -18.52 -1.85 -12.61
N MET A 213 -18.77 -1.46 -11.36
CA MET A 213 -20.11 -1.18 -10.82
C MET A 213 -20.57 0.27 -11.03
N LEU A 214 -19.72 1.14 -11.57
CA LEU A 214 -20.15 2.49 -11.94
C LEU A 214 -20.91 2.46 -13.27
N PRO A 215 -22.09 3.14 -13.38
CA PRO A 215 -22.77 3.25 -14.66
C PRO A 215 -21.80 3.85 -15.69
N GLN A 216 -21.64 3.16 -16.80
CA GLN A 216 -20.92 3.73 -17.94
C GLN A 216 -21.67 4.97 -18.39
N LYS A 217 -21.00 6.10 -18.47
CA LYS A 217 -21.60 7.29 -19.08
C LYS A 217 -21.94 6.93 -20.54
N GLN A 218 -23.26 6.93 -20.84
CA GLN A 218 -23.76 6.91 -22.21
C GLN A 218 -23.35 8.16 -22.95
#